data_b68565328695317dcc0c6f750ebb4b81
#
_entry.id   b68565328695317dcc0c6f750ebb4b81
#
_cell.length_a   1.000
_cell.length_b   1.000
_cell.length_c   1.000
_cell.angle_alpha   90.00
_cell.angle_beta   90.00
_cell.angle_gamma   90.00
#
_symmetry.space_group_name_H-M   'P 1'
#
loop_
_entity.id
_entity.type
_entity.pdbx_description
1 polymer ?
#
loop_
_entity_poly.entity_id
_entity_poly.type
_entity_poly.pdbx_seq_one_letter_code
_entity_poly.pdbx_strand_id
1 'polypeptide(L)'
;MKKILALVLCLMLALSMTAFAETPVTSMNITLSEIELNVGEAYALNPAVSFSFGVDGEAFWAEVAAQLEGANVLALQIEGMSDNTAYVSVDGANDVLKVANVSELANTQGFDLVGTIESLKESFLQMGDAAAIEAQLDSLASMEEEGLTVEKLGELDYKIAYTEAESGLSVSLRMTIALGTEKPFDLLSKNAVEISADMTNLPENDVITVAQEKLGVLMADESVAALVTLISAFTGATSANAA
;
A
#
# COMPACT_ATOMS: atom_id res chain seq x y z
N MET A 1 2.50 7.45 16.07
CA MET A 1 2.03 7.40 14.67
C MET A 1 3.05 7.90 13.66
N LYS A 2 3.65 9.11 13.80
CA LYS A 2 4.67 9.60 12.85
C LYS A 2 5.89 8.67 12.74
N LYS A 3 6.35 8.08 13.84
CA LYS A 3 7.48 7.14 13.86
C LYS A 3 7.16 5.79 13.20
N ILE A 4 5.95 5.26 13.41
CA ILE A 4 5.50 3.99 12.77
C ILE A 4 5.34 4.18 11.25
N LEU A 5 4.73 5.31 10.84
CA LEU A 5 4.63 5.65 9.42
C LEU A 5 6.01 5.88 8.81
N ALA A 6 6.92 6.55 9.56
CA ALA A 6 8.31 6.72 9.15
C ALA A 6 9.05 5.38 9.08
N LEU A 7 8.80 4.45 10.00
CA LEU A 7 9.41 3.11 9.98
C LEU A 7 8.96 2.33 8.74
N VAL A 8 7.64 2.29 8.45
CA VAL A 8 7.12 1.65 7.24
C VAL A 8 7.66 2.32 5.98
N LEU A 9 7.74 3.66 5.98
CA LEU A 9 8.31 4.41 4.86
C LEU A 9 9.82 4.19 4.75
N CYS A 10 10.56 4.13 5.87
CA CYS A 10 11.99 3.79 5.88
C CYS A 10 12.23 2.35 5.43
N LEU A 11 11.37 1.39 5.79
CA LEU A 11 11.43 0.03 5.27
C LEU A 11 11.23 0.01 3.75
N MET A 12 10.24 0.74 3.24
CA MET A 12 10.02 0.87 1.79
C MET A 12 11.19 1.59 1.09
N LEU A 13 11.79 2.60 1.73
CA LEU A 13 12.94 3.33 1.19
C LEU A 13 14.25 2.53 1.32
N ALA A 14 14.44 1.77 2.41
CA ALA A 14 15.62 0.91 2.58
C ALA A 14 15.67 -0.22 1.55
N LEU A 15 14.53 -0.71 1.09
CA LEU A 15 14.43 -1.66 -0.03
C LEU A 15 14.91 -1.05 -1.37
N SER A 16 15.08 0.27 -1.46
CA SER A 16 15.51 0.97 -2.68
C SER A 16 17.03 1.11 -2.86
N MET A 17 17.85 0.56 -1.96
CA MET A 17 19.31 0.78 -2.00
C MET A 17 20.08 -0.55 -2.10
N THR A 18 20.63 -0.80 -3.25
CA THR A 18 21.74 -1.70 -3.63
C THR A 18 21.45 -3.16 -3.94
N ALA A 19 21.79 -3.63 -5.12
CA ALA A 19 22.78 -4.62 -5.54
C ALA A 19 22.56 -5.09 -6.97
N PHE A 20 23.61 -5.51 -7.67
CA PHE A 20 23.55 -6.03 -9.04
C PHE A 20 22.97 -7.46 -9.04
N ALA A 21 21.75 -7.63 -9.54
CA ALA A 21 21.12 -8.92 -9.68
C ALA A 21 21.29 -9.49 -11.10
N GLU A 22 21.43 -10.80 -11.22
CA GLU A 22 21.44 -11.48 -12.51
C GLU A 22 20.06 -11.46 -13.19
N THR A 23 18.98 -11.34 -12.42
CA THR A 23 17.60 -11.17 -12.89
C THR A 23 16.94 -10.03 -12.11
N PRO A 24 16.65 -8.89 -12.75
CA PRO A 24 16.02 -7.77 -12.05
C PRO A 24 14.61 -8.14 -11.60
N VAL A 25 14.29 -7.80 -10.35
CA VAL A 25 12.92 -7.81 -9.84
C VAL A 25 12.15 -6.70 -10.57
N THR A 26 11.00 -7.03 -11.14
CA THR A 26 10.14 -6.05 -11.84
C THR A 26 8.85 -5.78 -11.10
N SER A 27 8.59 -6.52 -10.02
CA SER A 27 7.37 -6.40 -9.23
C SER A 27 7.56 -6.93 -7.82
N MET A 28 6.74 -6.43 -6.92
CA MET A 28 6.75 -6.81 -5.52
C MET A 28 5.32 -6.82 -4.97
N ASN A 29 5.05 -7.75 -4.06
CA ASN A 29 3.87 -7.73 -3.20
C ASN A 29 4.33 -7.71 -1.75
N ILE A 30 3.80 -6.81 -0.95
CA ILE A 30 4.00 -6.72 0.50
C ILE A 30 2.65 -6.95 1.16
N THR A 31 2.54 -7.97 1.99
CA THR A 31 1.32 -8.25 2.76
C THR A 31 1.58 -8.00 4.25
N LEU A 32 0.72 -7.19 4.85
CA LEU A 32 0.68 -6.94 6.29
C LEU A 32 -0.52 -7.69 6.87
N SER A 33 -0.27 -8.59 7.79
CA SER A 33 -1.28 -9.41 8.45
C SER A 33 -1.01 -9.48 9.96
N GLU A 34 -1.88 -10.16 10.69
CA GLU A 34 -1.76 -10.31 12.15
C GLU A 34 -1.51 -8.96 12.84
N ILE A 35 -2.26 -7.93 12.39
CA ILE A 35 -2.07 -6.56 12.88
C ILE A 35 -2.76 -6.42 14.24
N GLU A 36 -1.98 -6.13 15.26
CA GLU A 36 -2.47 -5.87 16.61
C GLU A 36 -2.08 -4.46 17.03
N LEU A 37 -3.01 -3.73 17.61
CA LEU A 37 -2.83 -2.41 18.17
C LEU A 37 -3.25 -2.44 19.64
N ASN A 38 -2.40 -1.98 20.55
CA ASN A 38 -2.73 -1.81 21.95
C ASN A 38 -2.62 -0.33 22.34
N VAL A 39 -3.74 0.23 22.79
CA VAL A 39 -3.86 1.63 23.26
C VAL A 39 -4.62 1.62 24.58
N GLY A 40 -4.13 0.85 25.56
CA GLY A 40 -4.84 0.56 26.80
C GLY A 40 -5.75 -0.66 26.72
N GLU A 41 -6.33 -0.93 25.56
CA GLU A 41 -7.02 -2.17 25.19
C GLU A 41 -6.39 -2.74 23.91
N ALA A 42 -6.41 -4.07 23.76
CA ALA A 42 -5.86 -4.73 22.60
C ALA A 42 -6.91 -4.82 21.49
N TYR A 43 -6.56 -4.39 20.29
CA TYR A 43 -7.35 -4.48 19.07
C TYR A 43 -6.59 -5.32 18.06
N ALA A 44 -7.18 -6.41 17.59
CA ALA A 44 -6.65 -7.20 16.49
C ALA A 44 -7.45 -6.90 15.22
N LEU A 45 -6.76 -6.61 14.11
CA LEU A 45 -7.38 -6.40 12.82
C LEU A 45 -7.46 -7.74 12.07
N ASN A 46 -8.66 -8.15 11.70
CA ASN A 46 -8.88 -9.36 10.89
C ASN A 46 -8.39 -9.19 9.44
N PRO A 47 -8.63 -8.04 8.76
CA PRO A 47 -8.16 -7.88 7.41
C PRO A 47 -6.63 -7.79 7.35
N ALA A 48 -6.04 -8.57 6.44
CA ALA A 48 -4.71 -8.29 5.95
C ALA A 48 -4.77 -7.15 4.93
N VAL A 49 -3.67 -6.39 4.81
CA VAL A 49 -3.52 -5.35 3.79
C VAL A 49 -2.35 -5.72 2.90
N SER A 50 -2.58 -5.79 1.59
CA SER A 50 -1.52 -6.05 0.63
C SER A 50 -1.29 -4.85 -0.29
N PHE A 51 -0.02 -4.64 -0.63
CA PHE A 51 0.46 -3.64 -1.55
C PHE A 51 1.24 -4.38 -2.64
N SER A 52 0.65 -4.48 -3.82
CA SER A 52 1.32 -5.04 -5.00
C SER A 52 1.68 -3.89 -5.94
N PHE A 53 2.87 -3.92 -6.48
CA PHE A 53 3.27 -2.94 -7.48
C PHE A 53 4.37 -3.49 -8.37
N GLY A 54 4.47 -2.94 -9.57
CA GLY A 54 5.45 -3.38 -10.54
C GLY A 54 5.54 -2.47 -11.75
N VAL A 55 6.47 -2.85 -12.62
CA VAL A 55 6.72 -2.18 -13.91
C VAL A 55 6.61 -3.19 -15.01
N ASP A 56 5.84 -2.88 -16.05
CA ASP A 56 5.69 -3.68 -17.25
C ASP A 56 5.90 -2.78 -18.47
N GLY A 57 7.04 -2.94 -19.15
CA GLY A 57 7.40 -2.09 -20.28
C GLY A 57 7.47 -0.61 -19.90
N GLU A 58 6.56 0.19 -20.47
CA GLU A 58 6.44 1.63 -20.22
C GLU A 58 5.32 2.00 -19.25
N ALA A 59 4.76 0.99 -18.57
CA ALA A 59 3.71 1.18 -17.58
C ALA A 59 4.21 0.83 -16.18
N PHE A 60 3.67 1.50 -15.19
CA PHE A 60 3.69 1.01 -13.82
C PHE A 60 2.28 0.56 -13.42
N TRP A 61 2.21 -0.39 -12.51
CA TRP A 61 0.95 -0.79 -11.92
C TRP A 61 1.06 -0.91 -10.41
N ALA A 62 -0.06 -0.69 -9.74
CA ALA A 62 -0.16 -0.87 -8.30
C ALA A 62 -1.55 -1.39 -7.91
N GLU A 63 -1.60 -2.21 -6.88
CA GLU A 63 -2.83 -2.65 -6.25
C GLU A 63 -2.69 -2.49 -4.72
N VAL A 64 -3.71 -1.93 -4.11
CA VAL A 64 -3.86 -1.93 -2.65
C VAL A 64 -5.11 -2.72 -2.32
N ALA A 65 -4.97 -3.82 -1.61
CA ALA A 65 -6.08 -4.70 -1.29
C ALA A 65 -6.23 -4.92 0.21
N ALA A 66 -7.47 -4.94 0.67
CA ALA A 66 -7.87 -5.47 1.98
C ALA A 66 -8.39 -6.89 1.79
N GLN A 67 -7.88 -7.83 2.58
CA GLN A 67 -8.16 -9.26 2.47
C GLN A 67 -8.75 -9.79 3.76
N LEU A 68 -9.86 -10.53 3.65
CA LEU A 68 -10.42 -11.32 4.73
C LEU A 68 -10.30 -12.80 4.36
N GLU A 69 -9.77 -13.61 5.27
CA GLU A 69 -9.57 -15.06 5.06
C GLU A 69 -8.81 -15.40 3.77
N GLY A 70 -7.88 -14.50 3.37
CA GLY A 70 -7.07 -14.66 2.16
C GLY A 70 -7.74 -14.28 0.84
N ALA A 71 -8.98 -13.79 0.87
CA ALA A 71 -9.69 -13.29 -0.31
C ALA A 71 -9.74 -11.75 -0.31
N ASN A 72 -9.55 -11.12 -1.48
CA ASN A 72 -9.72 -9.69 -1.62
C ASN A 72 -11.18 -9.30 -1.36
N VAL A 73 -11.40 -8.44 -0.36
CA VAL A 73 -12.70 -7.81 -0.10
C VAL A 73 -12.79 -6.50 -0.86
N LEU A 74 -11.71 -5.73 -0.87
CA LEU A 74 -11.59 -4.49 -1.61
C LEU A 74 -10.18 -4.42 -2.19
N ALA A 75 -10.05 -4.23 -3.50
CA ALA A 75 -8.76 -3.98 -4.14
C ALA A 75 -8.88 -2.76 -5.07
N LEU A 76 -8.11 -1.73 -4.77
CA LEU A 76 -7.93 -0.55 -5.62
C LEU A 76 -6.77 -0.84 -6.57
N GLN A 77 -7.04 -0.72 -7.88
CA GLN A 77 -6.12 -1.04 -8.97
C GLN A 77 -5.77 0.21 -9.75
N ILE A 78 -4.50 0.42 -10.01
CA ILE A 78 -3.98 1.59 -10.72
C ILE A 78 -2.98 1.11 -11.77
N GLU A 79 -3.07 1.69 -12.96
CA GLU A 79 -2.08 1.53 -14.03
C GLU A 79 -1.75 2.90 -14.63
N GLY A 80 -0.48 3.27 -14.59
CA GLY A 80 0.02 4.53 -15.13
C GLY A 80 0.90 4.28 -16.35
N MET A 81 0.63 5.00 -17.43
CA MET A 81 1.31 4.85 -18.72
C MET A 81 2.30 5.99 -18.97
N SER A 82 3.36 5.71 -19.73
CA SER A 82 4.38 6.70 -20.11
C SER A 82 3.85 7.84 -20.98
N ASP A 83 2.66 7.70 -21.59
CA ASP A 83 1.96 8.75 -22.30
C ASP A 83 1.20 9.73 -21.39
N ASN A 84 1.45 9.66 -20.09
CA ASN A 84 0.82 10.50 -19.06
C ASN A 84 -0.68 10.22 -18.86
N THR A 85 -1.11 8.99 -19.11
CA THR A 85 -2.46 8.49 -18.86
C THR A 85 -2.44 7.58 -17.63
N ALA A 86 -3.45 7.67 -16.77
CA ALA A 86 -3.67 6.72 -15.68
C ALA A 86 -5.04 6.06 -15.81
N TYR A 87 -5.10 4.81 -15.40
CA TYR A 87 -6.29 4.00 -15.29
C TYR A 87 -6.48 3.61 -13.84
N VAL A 88 -7.71 3.76 -13.33
CA VAL A 88 -8.07 3.43 -11.94
C VAL A 88 -9.34 2.61 -11.93
N SER A 89 -9.34 1.51 -11.23
CA SER A 89 -10.52 0.66 -11.06
C SER A 89 -10.53 0.01 -9.68
N VAL A 90 -11.58 -0.70 -9.41
CA VAL A 90 -11.72 -1.55 -8.23
C VAL A 90 -11.98 -2.98 -8.72
N ASP A 91 -11.44 -3.95 -8.02
CA ASP A 91 -11.70 -5.36 -8.30
C ASP A 91 -13.21 -5.64 -8.33
N GLY A 92 -13.68 -6.32 -9.38
CA GLY A 92 -15.10 -6.60 -9.64
C GLY A 92 -15.84 -5.53 -10.44
N ALA A 93 -15.30 -4.33 -10.67
CA ALA A 93 -15.88 -3.37 -11.59
C ALA A 93 -15.62 -3.74 -13.04
N ASN A 94 -16.60 -3.50 -13.93
CA ASN A 94 -16.47 -3.69 -15.37
C ASN A 94 -15.85 -2.48 -16.06
N ASP A 95 -16.03 -1.31 -15.47
CA ASP A 95 -15.48 -0.05 -15.96
C ASP A 95 -14.09 0.22 -15.39
N VAL A 96 -13.36 1.09 -16.07
CA VAL A 96 -12.12 1.70 -15.59
C VAL A 96 -12.18 3.20 -15.82
N LEU A 97 -11.82 3.97 -14.81
CA LEU A 97 -11.71 5.42 -14.93
C LEU A 97 -10.38 5.74 -15.60
N LYS A 98 -10.43 6.42 -16.74
CA LYS A 98 -9.27 6.86 -17.51
C LYS A 98 -9.05 8.35 -17.31
N VAL A 99 -7.89 8.71 -16.80
CA VAL A 99 -7.44 10.09 -16.59
C VAL A 99 -6.33 10.39 -17.59
N ALA A 100 -6.60 11.25 -18.56
CA ALA A 100 -5.58 11.75 -19.46
C ALA A 100 -4.86 12.96 -18.82
N ASN A 101 -3.60 13.18 -19.18
CA ASN A 101 -2.78 14.29 -18.71
C ASN A 101 -2.69 14.35 -17.16
N VAL A 102 -2.36 13.22 -16.54
CA VAL A 102 -2.26 13.12 -15.08
C VAL A 102 -1.31 14.16 -14.48
N SER A 103 -0.26 14.58 -15.21
CA SER A 103 0.63 15.64 -14.76
C SER A 103 -0.06 17.01 -14.67
N GLU A 104 -1.13 17.27 -15.42
CA GLU A 104 -1.92 18.50 -15.26
C GLU A 104 -2.78 18.44 -13.99
N LEU A 105 -3.33 17.28 -13.68
CA LEU A 105 -4.00 17.02 -12.41
C LEU A 105 -3.06 17.22 -11.23
N ALA A 106 -1.86 16.71 -11.38
CA ALA A 106 -0.82 16.74 -10.37
C ALA A 106 -0.03 18.07 -10.36
N ASN A 107 -0.02 18.85 -11.42
CA ASN A 107 0.65 20.15 -11.46
C ASN A 107 0.11 21.14 -10.42
N THR A 108 -1.09 20.95 -9.93
CA THR A 108 -1.54 21.62 -8.71
C THR A 108 -0.77 21.17 -7.47
N GLN A 109 0.00 20.03 -7.54
CA GLN A 109 0.75 19.45 -6.43
C GLN A 109 2.16 18.93 -6.78
N GLY A 110 2.66 19.13 -8.00
CA GLY A 110 4.04 18.77 -8.38
C GLY A 110 4.27 17.28 -8.59
N PHE A 111 3.25 16.48 -8.89
CA PHE A 111 3.39 15.04 -9.18
C PHE A 111 3.77 14.84 -10.66
N ASP A 112 4.87 14.14 -10.92
CA ASP A 112 5.34 13.76 -12.25
C ASP A 112 5.19 12.23 -12.43
N LEU A 113 4.15 11.81 -13.17
CA LEU A 113 3.89 10.41 -13.40
C LEU A 113 5.01 9.72 -14.19
N VAL A 114 5.53 10.39 -15.22
CA VAL A 114 6.59 9.83 -16.06
C VAL A 114 7.88 9.67 -15.24
N GLY A 115 8.29 10.70 -14.52
CA GLY A 115 9.44 10.62 -13.62
C GLY A 115 9.24 9.61 -12.49
N THR A 116 8.01 9.41 -12.02
CA THR A 116 7.69 8.36 -11.04
C THR A 116 7.88 6.97 -11.62
N ILE A 117 7.42 6.71 -12.85
CA ILE A 117 7.61 5.43 -13.54
C ILE A 117 9.11 5.14 -13.74
N GLU A 118 9.87 6.13 -14.19
CA GLU A 118 11.32 6.00 -14.37
C GLU A 118 12.03 5.71 -13.04
N SER A 119 11.69 6.46 -11.99
CA SER A 119 12.24 6.25 -10.65
C SER A 119 11.91 4.87 -10.07
N LEU A 120 10.69 4.37 -10.30
CA LEU A 120 10.31 3.01 -9.91
C LEU A 120 11.10 1.94 -10.68
N LYS A 121 11.27 2.11 -12.01
CA LYS A 121 12.12 1.23 -12.80
C LYS A 121 13.55 1.18 -12.28
N GLU A 122 14.14 2.34 -12.02
CA GLU A 122 15.49 2.43 -11.45
C GLU A 122 15.56 1.79 -10.07
N SER A 123 14.55 2.01 -9.23
CA SER A 123 14.48 1.40 -7.89
C SER A 123 14.41 -0.12 -7.96
N PHE A 124 13.61 -0.69 -8.85
CA PHE A 124 13.57 -2.14 -9.05
C PHE A 124 14.90 -2.69 -9.57
N LEU A 125 15.54 -2.00 -10.52
CA LEU A 125 16.88 -2.40 -11.00
C LEU A 125 17.95 -2.35 -9.90
N GLN A 126 17.82 -1.42 -8.95
CA GLN A 126 18.74 -1.27 -7.83
C GLN A 126 18.42 -2.21 -6.66
N MET A 127 17.20 -2.69 -6.54
CA MET A 127 16.74 -3.51 -5.42
C MET A 127 17.45 -4.87 -5.36
N GLY A 128 17.92 -5.37 -6.48
CA GLY A 128 18.64 -6.63 -6.57
C GLY A 128 17.73 -7.85 -6.61
N ASP A 129 18.25 -8.96 -6.15
CA ASP A 129 17.51 -10.22 -6.04
C ASP A 129 16.91 -10.39 -4.62
N ALA A 130 16.17 -11.49 -4.44
CA ALA A 130 15.55 -11.81 -3.15
C ALA A 130 16.57 -11.88 -2.00
N ALA A 131 17.77 -12.40 -2.26
CA ALA A 131 18.81 -12.53 -1.23
C ALA A 131 19.34 -11.16 -0.79
N ALA A 132 19.46 -10.19 -1.69
CA ALA A 132 19.87 -8.83 -1.37
C ALA A 132 18.82 -8.12 -0.52
N ILE A 133 17.54 -8.25 -0.87
CA ILE A 133 16.41 -7.69 -0.11
C ILE A 133 16.35 -8.32 1.28
N GLU A 134 16.48 -9.65 1.36
CA GLU A 134 16.48 -10.37 2.62
C GLU A 134 17.64 -9.93 3.52
N ALA A 135 18.86 -9.78 2.97
CA ALA A 135 20.01 -9.31 3.72
C ALA A 135 19.82 -7.88 4.29
N GLN A 136 19.14 -7.00 3.55
CA GLN A 136 18.80 -5.66 4.05
C GLN A 136 17.79 -5.72 5.20
N LEU A 137 16.75 -6.55 5.08
CA LEU A 137 15.75 -6.72 6.13
C LEU A 137 16.36 -7.39 7.38
N ASP A 138 17.23 -8.37 7.20
CA ASP A 138 17.98 -9.00 8.29
C ASP A 138 18.91 -7.99 9.00
N SER A 139 19.47 -7.05 8.25
CA SER A 139 20.24 -5.94 8.82
C SER A 139 19.36 -5.03 9.69
N LEU A 140 18.13 -4.73 9.26
CA LEU A 140 17.16 -3.97 10.06
C LEU A 140 16.74 -4.75 11.32
N ALA A 141 16.56 -6.07 11.22
CA ALA A 141 16.26 -6.93 12.36
C ALA A 141 17.38 -6.96 13.40
N SER A 142 18.62 -6.67 12.99
CA SER A 142 19.79 -6.58 13.89
C SER A 142 20.01 -5.19 14.52
N MET A 143 19.24 -4.17 14.12
CA MET A 143 19.33 -2.84 14.71
C MET A 143 18.66 -2.81 16.08
N GLU A 144 19.40 -2.43 17.10
CA GLU A 144 18.86 -2.18 18.44
C GLU A 144 18.24 -0.78 18.47
N GLU A 145 16.94 -0.70 18.21
CA GLU A 145 16.16 0.53 18.41
C GLU A 145 15.18 0.34 19.57
N GLU A 146 15.14 1.31 20.49
CA GLU A 146 14.32 1.22 21.68
C GLU A 146 12.84 1.04 21.33
N GLY A 147 12.26 -0.04 21.82
CA GLY A 147 10.86 -0.40 21.59
C GLY A 147 10.57 -1.11 20.27
N LEU A 148 11.54 -1.23 19.33
CA LEU A 148 11.39 -1.97 18.09
C LEU A 148 11.93 -3.39 18.22
N THR A 149 11.15 -4.35 17.77
CA THR A 149 11.56 -5.76 17.61
C THR A 149 11.21 -6.22 16.22
N VAL A 150 12.17 -6.82 15.53
CA VAL A 150 11.97 -7.47 14.23
C VAL A 150 12.42 -8.92 14.36
N GLU A 151 11.52 -9.85 14.16
CA GLU A 151 11.76 -11.29 14.22
C GLU A 151 11.58 -11.89 12.84
N LYS A 152 12.59 -12.59 12.34
CA LYS A 152 12.51 -13.33 11.09
C LYS A 152 11.79 -14.66 11.32
N LEU A 153 10.68 -14.88 10.62
CA LEU A 153 9.88 -16.12 10.67
C LEU A 153 10.22 -17.08 9.54
N GLY A 154 10.67 -16.55 8.39
CA GLY A 154 10.99 -17.32 7.19
C GLY A 154 11.70 -16.46 6.15
N GLU A 155 11.81 -16.96 4.93
CA GLU A 155 12.33 -16.20 3.80
C GLU A 155 11.37 -15.05 3.48
N LEU A 156 11.87 -13.80 3.55
CA LEU A 156 11.06 -12.58 3.35
C LEU A 156 9.77 -12.53 4.20
N ASP A 157 9.81 -13.09 5.40
CA ASP A 157 8.69 -13.18 6.34
C ASP A 157 9.15 -12.75 7.73
N TYR A 158 8.56 -11.66 8.22
CA TYR A 158 9.01 -10.98 9.44
C TYR A 158 7.84 -10.62 10.34
N LYS A 159 8.03 -10.79 11.65
CA LYS A 159 7.16 -10.19 12.67
C LYS A 159 7.81 -8.92 13.18
N ILE A 160 7.08 -7.83 13.12
CA ILE A 160 7.53 -6.50 13.53
C ILE A 160 6.67 -6.06 14.71
N ALA A 161 7.29 -5.68 15.80
CA ALA A 161 6.59 -5.11 16.96
C ALA A 161 7.27 -3.83 17.41
N TYR A 162 6.48 -2.84 17.76
CA TYR A 162 6.94 -1.58 18.33
C TYR A 162 6.15 -1.25 19.60
N THR A 163 6.84 -0.85 20.65
CA THR A 163 6.23 -0.41 21.90
C THR A 163 6.81 0.94 22.30
N GLU A 164 5.96 1.93 22.52
CA GLU A 164 6.34 3.23 23.03
C GLU A 164 6.26 3.22 24.57
N ALA A 165 7.40 3.34 25.23
CA ALA A 165 7.52 3.17 26.67
C ALA A 165 6.73 4.23 27.48
N GLU A 166 6.60 5.46 26.96
CA GLU A 166 5.95 6.56 27.68
C GLU A 166 4.41 6.45 27.63
N SER A 167 3.83 6.05 26.51
CA SER A 167 2.37 5.97 26.31
C SER A 167 1.79 4.57 26.53
N GLY A 168 2.64 3.53 26.51
CA GLY A 168 2.22 2.13 26.50
C GLY A 168 1.57 1.71 25.19
N LEU A 169 1.62 2.56 24.15
CA LEU A 169 1.18 2.21 22.82
C LEU A 169 2.06 1.10 22.25
N SER A 170 1.46 0.00 21.82
CA SER A 170 2.18 -1.02 21.08
C SER A 170 1.44 -1.40 19.79
N VAL A 171 2.23 -1.74 18.77
CA VAL A 171 1.75 -2.25 17.48
C VAL A 171 2.57 -3.47 17.14
N SER A 172 1.93 -4.55 16.73
CA SER A 172 2.60 -5.69 16.11
C SER A 172 1.92 -6.07 14.81
N LEU A 173 2.71 -6.58 13.87
CA LEU A 173 2.23 -7.06 12.59
C LEU A 173 3.18 -8.11 12.02
N ARG A 174 2.66 -8.94 11.13
CA ARG A 174 3.47 -9.82 10.27
C ARG A 174 3.55 -9.21 8.87
N MET A 175 4.74 -9.13 8.34
CA MET A 175 5.05 -8.65 6.99
C MET A 175 5.62 -9.79 6.16
N THR A 176 4.97 -10.11 5.04
CA THR A 176 5.50 -11.04 4.05
C THR A 176 5.75 -10.30 2.74
N ILE A 177 6.83 -10.64 2.04
CA ILE A 177 7.20 -10.03 0.76
C ILE A 177 7.32 -11.14 -0.28
N ALA A 178 6.66 -10.94 -1.42
CA ALA A 178 6.82 -11.79 -2.61
C ALA A 178 7.36 -10.95 -3.76
N LEU A 179 8.34 -11.49 -4.48
CA LEU A 179 9.02 -10.82 -5.58
C LEU A 179 8.66 -11.46 -6.92
N GLY A 180 8.69 -10.69 -8.00
CA GLY A 180 8.39 -11.18 -9.35
C GLY A 180 6.94 -11.63 -9.50
N THR A 181 6.01 -11.04 -8.75
CA THR A 181 4.58 -11.35 -8.83
C THR A 181 4.00 -10.86 -10.14
N GLU A 182 3.16 -11.68 -10.78
CA GLU A 182 2.42 -11.24 -11.95
C GLU A 182 1.42 -10.13 -11.58
N LYS A 183 1.18 -9.21 -12.53
CA LYS A 183 0.14 -8.19 -12.39
C LYS A 183 -1.23 -8.89 -12.23
N PRO A 184 -1.95 -8.69 -11.11
CA PRO A 184 -3.16 -9.47 -10.81
C PRO A 184 -4.41 -8.99 -11.55
N PHE A 185 -4.30 -7.96 -12.39
CA PHE A 185 -5.43 -7.34 -13.10
C PHE A 185 -5.04 -6.90 -14.51
N ASP A 186 -6.04 -6.64 -15.34
CA ASP A 186 -5.90 -6.05 -16.68
C ASP A 186 -6.94 -4.92 -16.83
N LEU A 187 -6.50 -3.67 -16.62
CA LEU A 187 -7.37 -2.50 -16.73
C LEU A 187 -7.63 -2.11 -18.18
N LEU A 188 -6.70 -2.42 -19.08
CA LEU A 188 -6.80 -2.01 -20.48
C LEU A 188 -7.86 -2.80 -21.27
N SER A 189 -8.27 -3.96 -20.75
CA SER A 189 -9.38 -4.74 -21.32
C SER A 189 -10.78 -4.28 -20.90
N LYS A 190 -10.86 -3.40 -19.87
CA LYS A 190 -12.13 -2.90 -19.35
C LYS A 190 -12.68 -1.75 -20.17
N ASN A 191 -13.96 -1.44 -19.97
CA ASN A 191 -14.60 -0.28 -20.60
C ASN A 191 -14.06 1.02 -20.00
N ALA A 192 -13.34 1.82 -20.79
CA ALA A 192 -12.72 3.05 -20.33
C ALA A 192 -13.73 4.21 -20.27
N VAL A 193 -13.93 4.75 -19.10
CA VAL A 193 -14.72 5.95 -18.84
C VAL A 193 -13.78 7.12 -18.64
N GLU A 194 -13.70 8.04 -19.59
CA GLU A 194 -12.84 9.21 -19.49
C GLU A 194 -13.37 10.17 -18.44
N ILE A 195 -12.50 10.55 -17.52
CA ILE A 195 -12.77 11.57 -16.50
C ILE A 195 -11.84 12.74 -16.71
N SER A 196 -12.40 13.95 -16.55
CA SER A 196 -11.58 15.16 -16.59
C SER A 196 -10.79 15.33 -15.30
N ALA A 197 -9.61 15.94 -15.43
CA ALA A 197 -8.71 16.17 -14.32
C ALA A 197 -9.33 16.98 -13.16
N ASP A 198 -10.32 17.80 -13.40
CA ASP A 198 -11.01 18.61 -12.39
C ASP A 198 -12.13 17.85 -11.63
N MET A 199 -12.39 16.59 -12.03
CA MET A 199 -13.39 15.70 -11.43
C MET A 199 -14.81 16.33 -11.29
N THR A 200 -15.08 17.42 -12.01
CA THR A 200 -16.34 18.16 -11.89
C THR A 200 -17.53 17.43 -12.54
N ASN A 201 -17.24 16.50 -13.45
CA ASN A 201 -18.22 15.63 -14.06
C ASN A 201 -17.69 14.20 -14.07
N LEU A 202 -18.17 13.38 -13.13
CA LEU A 202 -17.97 11.93 -13.17
C LEU A 202 -19.09 11.33 -14.03
N PRO A 203 -18.78 10.79 -15.23
CA PRO A 203 -19.75 10.05 -16.01
C PRO A 203 -20.26 8.85 -15.23
N GLU A 204 -21.42 8.34 -15.62
CA GLU A 204 -21.96 7.11 -15.05
C GLU A 204 -20.96 5.96 -15.26
N ASN A 205 -20.58 5.30 -14.16
CA ASN A 205 -19.62 4.20 -14.13
C ASN A 205 -19.92 3.29 -12.94
N ASP A 206 -19.49 2.04 -13.01
CA ASP A 206 -19.69 1.09 -11.92
C ASP A 206 -18.55 1.08 -10.88
N VAL A 207 -17.40 1.70 -11.16
CA VAL A 207 -16.23 1.70 -10.27
C VAL A 207 -16.58 2.22 -8.88
N ILE A 208 -17.28 3.37 -8.82
CA ILE A 208 -17.64 4.01 -7.54
C ILE A 208 -18.68 3.16 -6.80
N THR A 209 -19.67 2.62 -7.51
CA THR A 209 -20.71 1.78 -6.90
C THR A 209 -20.10 0.52 -6.31
N VAL A 210 -19.25 -0.19 -7.07
CA VAL A 210 -18.55 -1.39 -6.59
C VAL A 210 -17.62 -1.07 -5.44
N ALA A 211 -16.90 0.06 -5.50
CA ALA A 211 -16.04 0.50 -4.39
C ALA A 211 -16.85 0.73 -3.10
N GLN A 212 -18.01 1.38 -3.19
CA GLN A 212 -18.88 1.63 -2.04
C GLN A 212 -19.44 0.33 -1.46
N GLU A 213 -19.88 -0.61 -2.30
CA GLU A 213 -20.37 -1.91 -1.86
C GLU A 213 -19.28 -2.70 -1.12
N LYS A 214 -18.08 -2.78 -1.70
CA LYS A 214 -16.94 -3.48 -1.10
C LYS A 214 -16.46 -2.81 0.19
N LEU A 215 -16.42 -1.48 0.21
CA LEU A 215 -16.12 -0.73 1.44
C LEU A 215 -17.17 -1.00 2.51
N GLY A 216 -18.45 -1.12 2.15
CA GLY A 216 -19.51 -1.51 3.07
C GLY A 216 -19.29 -2.88 3.70
N VAL A 217 -18.82 -3.85 2.92
CA VAL A 217 -18.45 -5.19 3.43
C VAL A 217 -17.27 -5.09 4.40
N LEU A 218 -16.22 -4.37 4.03
CA LEU A 218 -15.04 -4.18 4.88
C LEU A 218 -15.40 -3.48 6.21
N MET A 219 -16.25 -2.45 6.15
CA MET A 219 -16.70 -1.71 7.34
C MET A 219 -17.67 -2.51 8.23
N ALA A 220 -18.25 -3.59 7.73
CA ALA A 220 -19.06 -4.50 8.51
C ALA A 220 -18.22 -5.48 9.38
N ASP A 221 -16.90 -5.60 9.13
CA ASP A 221 -16.00 -6.34 9.98
C ASP A 221 -15.85 -5.62 11.34
N GLU A 222 -16.06 -6.36 12.45
CA GLU A 222 -16.07 -5.79 13.80
C GLU A 222 -14.72 -5.15 14.16
N SER A 223 -13.60 -5.72 13.70
CA SER A 223 -12.27 -5.20 13.98
C SER A 223 -12.00 -3.88 13.26
N VAL A 224 -12.49 -3.74 12.02
CA VAL A 224 -12.41 -2.49 11.24
C VAL A 224 -13.29 -1.42 11.87
N ALA A 225 -14.52 -1.75 12.26
CA ALA A 225 -15.43 -0.83 12.92
C ALA A 225 -14.86 -0.31 14.25
N ALA A 226 -14.21 -1.19 15.03
CA ALA A 226 -13.53 -0.84 16.27
C ALA A 226 -12.36 0.13 16.01
N LEU A 227 -11.54 -0.14 14.98
CA LEU A 227 -10.43 0.73 14.59
C LEU A 227 -10.91 2.12 14.15
N VAL A 228 -11.96 2.19 13.33
CA VAL A 228 -12.55 3.47 12.90
C VAL A 228 -13.08 4.27 14.09
N THR A 229 -13.72 3.60 15.05
CA THR A 229 -14.20 4.22 16.29
C THR A 229 -13.02 4.78 17.08
N LEU A 230 -11.95 4.02 17.23
CA LEU A 230 -10.72 4.42 17.91
C LEU A 230 -10.10 5.66 17.26
N ILE A 231 -9.90 5.63 15.91
CA ILE A 231 -9.34 6.77 15.17
C ILE A 231 -10.22 8.02 15.33
N SER A 232 -11.54 7.85 15.26
CA SER A 232 -12.49 8.96 15.42
C SER A 232 -12.41 9.59 16.82
N ALA A 233 -12.23 8.78 17.86
CA ALA A 233 -12.03 9.27 19.22
C ALA A 233 -10.72 10.08 19.35
N PHE A 234 -9.63 9.63 18.73
CA PHE A 234 -8.36 10.36 18.73
C PHE A 234 -8.41 11.66 17.94
N THR A 235 -9.04 11.65 16.75
CA THR A 235 -9.16 12.86 15.92
C THR A 235 -10.15 13.85 16.48
N GLY A 236 -11.25 13.41 17.09
CA GLY A 236 -12.21 14.25 17.81
C GLY A 236 -11.63 14.90 19.06
N ALA A 237 -10.76 14.20 19.79
CA ALA A 237 -10.07 14.75 20.97
C ALA A 237 -9.05 15.84 20.61
N THR A 238 -8.41 15.75 19.40
CA THR A 238 -7.49 16.80 18.94
C THR A 238 -8.18 18.07 18.52
N SER A 239 -9.43 18.02 18.05
CA SER A 239 -10.21 19.22 17.71
C SER A 239 -10.80 19.93 18.93
N ALA A 240 -11.01 19.24 20.04
CA ALA A 240 -11.51 19.84 21.29
C ALA A 240 -10.45 20.60 22.12
N ASN A 241 -9.15 20.32 21.89
CA ASN A 241 -8.04 20.98 22.59
C ASN A 241 -7.43 22.16 21.81
N ALA A 242 -7.98 22.54 20.66
CA ALA A 242 -7.51 23.63 19.80
C ALA A 242 -8.44 24.87 19.84
N ALA A 243 -9.36 24.98 20.81
CA ALA A 243 -10.27 26.10 20.99
C ALA A 243 -9.93 26.93 22.22
#